data_a3d58ef9cf6d6188eb961b686171b9d7
#
_entry.id   a3d58ef9cf6d6188eb961b686171b9d7
#
_cell.length_a   1.000
_cell.length_b   1.000
_cell.length_c   1.000
_cell.angle_alpha   90.00
_cell.angle_beta   90.00
_cell.angle_gamma   90.00
#
_symmetry.space_group_name_H-M   'P 1'
#
loop_
_entity.id
_entity.type
_entity.pdbx_description
1 polymer ?
#
loop_
_entity_poly.entity_id
_entity_poly.type
_entity_poly.pdbx_seq_one_letter_code
_entity_poly.pdbx_strand_id
1 'polypeptide(L)'
;KFPMRTALCMSADTNWNKAVYALGHTNIPFPYEKKLGYDYNRIQTDLKWSNDPENIKRIKSYIESLFMILRTKVLLNNGNLAKTKIVWFYPISMVENRYNSFSDAWTKAYEKYFGGDRLNVIPVTESVAPYEHYRNSEASVGNIVTIDIGGGTTDIVLANDGEVKNITSFHFAADSIFGDPYITNRSSASVNKLLVQYENTIKSVLKDNA
;
A
#
# COMPACT_ATOMS: atom_id res chain seq x y z
N LYS A 1 -5.00 -14.50 -6.79
CA LYS A 1 -3.56 -14.56 -7.08
C LYS A 1 -2.87 -13.49 -6.27
N PHE A 2 -2.18 -13.86 -5.22
CA PHE A 2 -1.49 -12.98 -4.27
C PHE A 2 0.00 -13.29 -4.25
N PRO A 3 0.84 -12.33 -3.86
CA PRO A 3 0.52 -10.94 -3.57
C PRO A 3 0.33 -10.11 -4.85
N MET A 4 -0.58 -9.13 -4.79
CA MET A 4 -0.70 -8.09 -5.81
C MET A 4 -0.01 -6.83 -5.29
N ARG A 5 0.88 -6.26 -6.06
CA ARG A 5 1.58 -5.02 -5.70
C ARG A 5 1.45 -4.01 -6.80
N THR A 6 1.24 -2.76 -6.42
CA THR A 6 1.41 -1.64 -7.33
C THR A 6 2.90 -1.43 -7.54
N ALA A 7 3.33 -1.51 -8.78
CA ALA A 7 4.70 -1.26 -9.17
C ALA A 7 4.76 -0.13 -10.18
N LEU A 8 5.76 0.73 -10.06
CA LEU A 8 6.07 1.72 -11.09
C LEU A 8 7.13 1.15 -12.00
N CYS A 9 6.80 0.97 -13.28
CA CYS A 9 7.77 0.62 -14.30
C CYS A 9 8.43 1.89 -14.83
N MET A 10 9.77 1.91 -14.85
CA MET A 10 10.52 3.01 -15.44
C MET A 10 10.81 2.72 -16.91
N SER A 11 10.56 3.68 -17.79
CA SER A 11 11.10 3.72 -19.14
C SER A 11 12.26 4.72 -19.23
N ALA A 12 13.03 4.66 -20.31
CA ALA A 12 14.12 5.60 -20.55
C ALA A 12 13.61 7.07 -20.58
N ASP A 13 12.36 7.27 -21.02
CA ASP A 13 11.75 8.58 -21.19
C ASP A 13 10.93 9.03 -19.99
N THR A 14 10.94 8.27 -18.88
CA THR A 14 10.11 8.60 -17.71
C THR A 14 10.59 9.88 -17.05
N ASN A 15 9.72 10.87 -16.99
CA ASN A 15 9.95 12.14 -16.31
C ASN A 15 9.01 12.27 -15.10
N TRP A 16 9.52 11.98 -13.91
CA TRP A 16 8.77 12.01 -12.67
C TRP A 16 8.34 13.42 -12.20
N ASN A 17 8.81 14.47 -12.88
CA ASN A 17 8.31 15.82 -12.63
C ASN A 17 6.95 16.08 -13.29
N LYS A 18 6.46 15.16 -14.11
CA LYS A 18 5.15 15.23 -14.74
C LYS A 18 4.27 14.08 -14.26
N ALA A 19 3.21 14.41 -13.53
CA ALA A 19 2.29 13.44 -12.93
C ALA A 19 1.74 12.42 -13.94
N VAL A 20 1.43 12.85 -15.15
CA VAL A 20 0.87 11.98 -16.20
C VAL A 20 1.75 10.77 -16.52
N TYR A 21 3.06 10.88 -16.36
CA TYR A 21 3.95 9.75 -16.61
C TYR A 21 3.83 8.64 -15.57
N ALA A 22 3.56 9.00 -14.31
CA ALA A 22 3.40 7.99 -13.28
C ALA A 22 2.23 7.04 -13.58
N LEU A 23 1.09 7.55 -14.06
CA LEU A 23 -0.04 6.71 -14.46
C LEU A 23 0.20 5.98 -15.78
N GLY A 24 0.78 6.64 -16.76
CA GLY A 24 1.08 6.04 -18.07
C GLY A 24 2.08 4.88 -17.99
N HIS A 25 2.96 4.91 -16.98
CA HIS A 25 3.99 3.89 -16.76
C HIS A 25 3.74 3.02 -15.53
N THR A 26 2.60 3.22 -14.84
CA THR A 26 2.20 2.35 -13.74
C THR A 26 1.72 1.03 -14.31
N ASN A 27 2.41 -0.03 -13.95
CA ASN A 27 2.01 -1.39 -14.26
C ASN A 27 1.72 -2.12 -12.95
N ILE A 28 0.80 -3.07 -12.99
CA ILE A 28 0.53 -3.99 -11.88
C ILE A 28 1.00 -5.37 -12.33
N PRO A 29 2.31 -5.67 -12.26
CA PRO A 29 2.80 -6.98 -12.64
C PRO A 29 2.36 -8.02 -11.60
N PHE A 30 1.78 -9.11 -12.07
CA PHE A 30 1.48 -10.25 -11.23
C PHE A 30 2.72 -11.15 -11.12
N PRO A 31 2.97 -11.74 -9.93
CA PRO A 31 4.17 -12.56 -9.69
C PRO A 31 4.43 -13.68 -10.70
N TYR A 32 3.38 -14.21 -11.33
CA TYR A 32 3.49 -15.29 -12.33
C TYR A 32 3.71 -14.78 -13.74
N GLU A 33 3.62 -13.49 -13.96
CA GLU A 33 3.89 -12.88 -15.27
C GLU A 33 5.39 -12.65 -15.50
N LYS A 34 6.25 -13.17 -14.63
CA LYS A 34 7.71 -13.20 -14.82
C LYS A 34 8.15 -13.72 -16.20
N LYS A 35 7.29 -14.49 -16.87
CA LYS A 35 7.54 -15.01 -18.21
C LYS A 35 7.39 -13.98 -19.32
N LEU A 36 6.84 -12.80 -19.04
CA LEU A 36 6.55 -11.77 -20.04
C LEU A 36 7.72 -10.81 -20.29
N GLY A 37 8.94 -11.14 -19.86
CA GLY A 37 10.15 -10.40 -20.22
C GLY A 37 10.28 -9.02 -19.57
N TYR A 38 9.65 -8.80 -18.42
CA TYR A 38 9.84 -7.55 -17.67
C TYR A 38 11.29 -7.40 -17.22
N ASP A 39 11.86 -6.24 -17.47
CA ASP A 39 13.12 -5.85 -16.86
C ASP A 39 12.87 -5.44 -15.41
N TYR A 40 13.09 -6.37 -14.48
CA TYR A 40 12.87 -6.15 -13.05
C TYR A 40 13.73 -5.03 -12.46
N ASN A 41 14.83 -4.65 -13.11
CA ASN A 41 15.64 -3.53 -12.66
C ASN A 41 14.92 -2.20 -12.86
N ARG A 42 13.87 -2.16 -13.70
CA ARG A 42 13.04 -0.99 -13.94
C ARG A 42 11.74 -0.98 -13.13
N ILE A 43 11.50 -2.01 -12.33
CA ILE A 43 10.31 -2.11 -11.50
C ILE A 43 10.65 -1.62 -10.10
N GLN A 44 9.91 -0.63 -9.63
CA GLN A 44 10.02 -0.08 -8.28
C GLN A 44 8.79 -0.47 -7.46
N THR A 45 9.01 -1.16 -6.36
CA THR A 45 8.00 -1.55 -5.37
C THR A 45 8.29 -0.90 -4.03
N ASP A 46 7.41 -1.10 -3.06
CA ASP A 46 7.59 -0.63 -1.67
C ASP A 46 7.83 0.88 -1.51
N LEU A 47 7.35 1.64 -2.48
CA LEU A 47 7.58 3.08 -2.56
C LEU A 47 7.11 3.82 -1.31
N LYS A 48 5.98 3.39 -0.70
CA LYS A 48 5.47 4.06 0.51
C LYS A 48 6.40 3.91 1.72
N TRP A 49 7.30 2.93 1.72
CA TRP A 49 8.26 2.68 2.81
C TRP A 49 9.64 3.30 2.56
N SER A 50 9.91 3.74 1.35
CA SER A 50 11.22 4.22 0.95
C SER A 50 11.49 5.65 1.39
N ASN A 51 12.68 5.90 1.94
CA ASN A 51 13.20 7.24 2.23
C ASN A 51 14.13 7.76 1.11
N ASP A 52 14.31 7.00 0.03
CA ASP A 52 15.08 7.42 -1.14
C ASP A 52 14.42 8.67 -1.77
N PRO A 53 15.15 9.77 -1.99
CA PRO A 53 14.63 11.00 -2.61
C PRO A 53 13.97 10.76 -3.97
N GLU A 54 14.49 9.83 -4.78
CA GLU A 54 13.89 9.49 -6.07
C GLU A 54 12.55 8.77 -5.90
N ASN A 55 12.42 7.89 -4.92
CA ASN A 55 11.16 7.24 -4.61
C ASN A 55 10.14 8.22 -4.02
N ILE A 56 10.58 9.22 -3.28
CA ILE A 56 9.72 10.31 -2.81
C ILE A 56 9.15 11.11 -4.00
N LYS A 57 9.96 11.41 -5.01
CA LYS A 57 9.48 12.07 -6.25
C LYS A 57 8.47 11.20 -6.98
N ARG A 58 8.74 9.89 -7.11
CA ARG A 58 7.82 8.92 -7.75
C ARG A 58 6.47 8.89 -7.07
N ILE A 59 6.44 8.85 -5.74
CA ILE A 59 5.20 8.88 -4.98
C ILE A 59 4.45 10.19 -5.17
N LYS A 60 5.12 11.34 -5.09
CA LYS A 60 4.48 12.62 -5.34
C LYS A 60 3.82 12.66 -6.72
N SER A 61 4.53 12.25 -7.74
CA SER A 61 4.01 12.17 -9.11
C SER A 61 2.82 11.21 -9.22
N TYR A 62 2.88 10.06 -8.56
CA TYR A 62 1.78 9.09 -8.51
C TYR A 62 0.54 9.67 -7.83
N ILE A 63 0.70 10.30 -6.65
CA ILE A 63 -0.41 10.94 -5.92
C ILE A 63 -1.03 12.07 -6.77
N GLU A 64 -0.22 12.93 -7.39
CA GLU A 64 -0.74 13.96 -8.29
C GLU A 64 -1.55 13.36 -9.44
N SER A 65 -1.10 12.26 -10.01
CA SER A 65 -1.81 11.55 -11.07
C SER A 65 -3.16 11.01 -10.61
N LEU A 66 -3.22 10.48 -9.38
CA LEU A 66 -4.49 10.07 -8.76
C LEU A 66 -5.44 11.26 -8.60
N PHE A 67 -4.93 12.42 -8.15
CA PHE A 67 -5.75 13.63 -8.03
C PHE A 67 -6.30 14.11 -9.38
N MET A 68 -5.57 13.97 -10.47
CA MET A 68 -6.08 14.28 -11.81
C MET A 68 -7.29 13.40 -12.17
N ILE A 69 -7.21 12.09 -11.88
CA ILE A 69 -8.32 11.16 -12.10
C ILE A 69 -9.50 11.50 -11.18
N LEU A 70 -9.25 11.69 -9.89
CA LEU A 70 -10.27 12.01 -8.90
C LEU A 70 -10.99 13.32 -9.25
N ARG A 71 -10.22 14.36 -9.62
CA ARG A 71 -10.77 15.62 -10.10
C ARG A 71 -11.77 15.41 -11.25
N THR A 72 -11.37 14.64 -12.24
CA THR A 72 -12.24 14.34 -13.38
C THR A 72 -13.51 13.62 -12.94
N LYS A 73 -13.38 12.62 -12.05
CA LYS A 73 -14.53 11.87 -11.52
C LYS A 73 -15.48 12.76 -10.72
N VAL A 74 -14.97 13.63 -9.85
CA VAL A 74 -15.79 14.56 -9.06
C VAL A 74 -16.56 15.49 -9.99
N LEU A 75 -15.90 16.10 -10.98
CA LEU A 75 -16.53 17.03 -11.91
C LEU A 75 -17.59 16.34 -12.79
N LEU A 76 -17.32 15.14 -13.30
CA LEU A 76 -18.28 14.36 -14.07
C LEU A 76 -19.55 13.99 -13.28
N ASN A 77 -19.46 13.96 -11.95
CA ASN A 77 -20.61 13.72 -11.08
C ASN A 77 -21.17 15.01 -10.44
N ASN A 78 -20.89 16.17 -11.04
CA ASN A 78 -21.35 17.48 -10.55
C ASN A 78 -20.90 17.79 -9.12
N GLY A 79 -19.79 17.19 -8.65
CA GLY A 79 -19.23 17.42 -7.34
C GLY A 79 -18.48 18.76 -7.24
N ASN A 80 -18.38 19.28 -6.01
CA ASN A 80 -17.61 20.47 -5.73
C ASN A 80 -16.22 20.10 -5.21
N LEU A 81 -15.20 20.41 -6.00
CA LEU A 81 -13.81 20.05 -5.69
C LEU A 81 -13.36 20.60 -4.31
N ALA A 82 -13.58 21.90 -4.08
CA ALA A 82 -13.14 22.56 -2.83
C ALA A 82 -13.83 22.03 -1.57
N LYS A 83 -15.02 21.41 -1.71
CA LYS A 83 -15.77 20.79 -0.61
C LYS A 83 -15.58 19.28 -0.52
N THR A 84 -14.89 18.66 -1.48
CA THR A 84 -14.65 17.22 -1.50
C THR A 84 -13.62 16.86 -0.44
N LYS A 85 -13.96 15.93 0.45
CA LYS A 85 -13.02 15.39 1.42
C LYS A 85 -12.29 14.19 0.82
N ILE A 86 -10.99 14.12 1.03
CA ILE A 86 -10.14 12.99 0.64
C ILE A 86 -9.70 12.29 1.92
N VAL A 87 -10.09 11.04 2.07
CA VAL A 87 -9.58 10.16 3.13
C VAL A 87 -8.50 9.27 2.53
N TRP A 88 -7.33 9.25 3.15
CA TRP A 88 -6.24 8.37 2.75
C TRP A 88 -5.71 7.59 3.93
N PHE A 89 -5.20 6.40 3.67
CA PHE A 89 -4.80 5.47 4.72
C PHE A 89 -3.29 5.35 4.82
N TYR A 90 -2.81 5.19 6.06
CA TYR A 90 -1.41 4.93 6.35
C TYR A 90 -1.26 3.87 7.45
N PRO A 91 -0.22 3.02 7.40
CA PRO A 91 0.05 2.06 8.46
C PRO A 91 0.62 2.76 9.69
N ILE A 92 0.18 2.36 10.87
CA ILE A 92 0.64 2.98 12.13
C ILE A 92 2.13 2.76 12.39
N SER A 93 2.71 1.72 11.80
CA SER A 93 4.15 1.42 11.85
C SER A 93 5.00 2.35 10.97
N MET A 94 4.39 3.29 10.25
CA MET A 94 5.12 4.25 9.41
C MET A 94 5.90 5.23 10.30
N VAL A 95 7.20 5.36 10.09
CA VAL A 95 8.04 6.30 10.83
C VAL A 95 7.64 7.76 10.52
N GLU A 96 7.78 8.63 11.51
CA GLU A 96 7.25 10.00 11.50
C GLU A 96 7.72 10.83 10.28
N ASN A 97 8.99 10.81 9.96
CA ASN A 97 9.52 11.56 8.81
C ASN A 97 8.90 11.09 7.49
N ARG A 98 8.61 9.80 7.36
CA ARG A 98 7.95 9.24 6.20
C ARG A 98 6.49 9.62 6.13
N TYR A 99 5.79 9.51 7.26
CA TYR A 99 4.41 9.98 7.40
C TYR A 99 4.27 11.46 6.99
N ASN A 100 5.14 12.32 7.51
CA ASN A 100 5.11 13.75 7.20
C ASN A 100 5.33 14.03 5.71
N SER A 101 6.30 13.35 5.08
CA SER A 101 6.55 13.47 3.64
C SER A 101 5.37 12.98 2.80
N PHE A 102 4.71 11.92 3.24
CA PHE A 102 3.56 11.33 2.55
C PHE A 102 2.32 12.22 2.70
N SER A 103 2.05 12.69 3.92
CA SER A 103 0.98 13.64 4.23
C SER A 103 1.12 14.96 3.45
N ASP A 104 2.35 15.50 3.38
CA ASP A 104 2.67 16.69 2.58
C ASP A 104 2.35 16.48 1.09
N ALA A 105 2.67 15.30 0.55
CA ALA A 105 2.37 14.99 -0.84
C ALA A 105 0.85 14.98 -1.13
N TRP A 106 0.03 14.38 -0.24
CA TRP A 106 -1.42 14.38 -0.33
C TRP A 106 -2.00 15.79 -0.24
N THR A 107 -1.54 16.58 0.74
CA THR A 107 -2.02 17.94 0.99
C THR A 107 -1.71 18.86 -0.19
N LYS A 108 -0.47 18.84 -0.69
CA LYS A 108 -0.04 19.66 -1.83
C LYS A 108 -0.78 19.30 -3.12
N ALA A 109 -1.00 18.02 -3.35
CA ALA A 109 -1.78 17.58 -4.51
C ALA A 109 -3.24 18.03 -4.39
N TYR A 110 -3.84 17.98 -3.20
CA TYR A 110 -5.19 18.49 -2.97
C TYR A 110 -5.29 19.99 -3.25
N GLU A 111 -4.43 20.79 -2.65
CA GLU A 111 -4.39 22.25 -2.85
C GLU A 111 -4.27 22.58 -4.35
N LYS A 112 -3.36 21.88 -5.05
CA LYS A 112 -3.10 22.11 -6.49
C LYS A 112 -4.29 21.75 -7.39
N TYR A 113 -4.94 20.62 -7.15
CA TYR A 113 -5.93 20.08 -8.08
C TYR A 113 -7.37 20.34 -7.64
N PHE A 114 -7.63 20.52 -6.36
CA PHE A 114 -8.97 20.73 -5.81
C PHE A 114 -9.20 22.16 -5.34
N GLY A 115 -8.16 22.88 -4.93
CA GLY A 115 -8.23 24.28 -4.50
C GLY A 115 -9.04 24.51 -3.22
N GLY A 116 -9.23 23.44 -2.42
CA GLY A 116 -9.99 23.53 -1.16
C GLY A 116 -9.08 23.63 0.06
N ASP A 117 -9.71 23.64 1.24
CA ASP A 117 -9.00 23.66 2.51
C ASP A 117 -8.27 22.31 2.73
N ARG A 118 -7.00 22.39 3.12
CA ARG A 118 -6.18 21.20 3.48
C ARG A 118 -6.79 20.35 4.60
N LEU A 119 -7.67 20.91 5.43
CA LEU A 119 -8.43 20.18 6.45
C LEU A 119 -9.39 19.14 5.83
N ASN A 120 -9.65 19.22 4.54
CA ASN A 120 -10.38 18.20 3.81
C ASN A 120 -9.53 16.97 3.42
N VAL A 121 -8.21 16.98 3.70
CA VAL A 121 -7.31 15.84 3.49
C VAL A 121 -7.12 15.14 4.82
N ILE A 122 -7.81 14.02 4.99
CA ILE A 122 -7.95 13.36 6.29
C ILE A 122 -7.11 12.07 6.29
N PRO A 123 -5.99 12.03 7.05
CA PRO A 123 -5.26 10.80 7.26
C PRO A 123 -6.00 9.89 8.26
N VAL A 124 -6.07 8.60 7.94
CA VAL A 124 -6.65 7.56 8.81
C VAL A 124 -5.70 6.37 8.86
N THR A 125 -5.58 5.72 10.01
CA THR A 125 -4.77 4.51 10.11
C THR A 125 -5.45 3.35 9.38
N GLU A 126 -4.68 2.56 8.61
CA GLU A 126 -5.19 1.37 7.90
C GLU A 126 -5.86 0.39 8.88
N SER A 127 -5.30 0.28 10.08
CA SER A 127 -5.76 -0.65 11.11
C SER A 127 -7.21 -0.44 11.55
N VAL A 128 -7.72 0.80 11.48
CA VAL A 128 -9.08 1.14 11.95
C VAL A 128 -10.15 0.79 10.91
N ALA A 129 -9.80 0.67 9.64
CA ALA A 129 -10.77 0.46 8.57
C ALA A 129 -11.61 -0.84 8.72
N PRO A 130 -11.03 -2.02 9.04
CA PRO A 130 -11.81 -3.24 9.27
C PRO A 130 -12.76 -3.12 10.47
N TYR A 131 -12.31 -2.45 11.54
CA TYR A 131 -13.14 -2.20 12.72
C TYR A 131 -14.35 -1.30 12.41
N GLU A 132 -14.13 -0.18 11.72
CA GLU A 132 -15.21 0.72 11.34
C GLU A 132 -16.20 0.06 10.38
N HIS A 133 -15.73 -0.79 9.47
CA HIS A 133 -16.60 -1.58 8.60
C HIS A 133 -17.49 -2.51 9.42
N TYR A 134 -16.92 -3.27 10.35
CA TYR A 134 -17.67 -4.18 11.22
C TYR A 134 -18.68 -3.42 12.09
N ARG A 135 -18.25 -2.35 12.76
CA ARG A 135 -19.11 -1.52 13.62
C ARG A 135 -20.33 -0.95 12.90
N ASN A 136 -20.17 -0.62 11.62
CA ASN A 136 -21.28 -0.08 10.82
C ASN A 136 -22.19 -1.18 10.25
N SER A 137 -21.77 -2.43 10.23
CA SER A 137 -22.55 -3.55 9.71
C SER A 137 -23.28 -4.36 10.79
N GLU A 138 -22.81 -4.31 12.03
CA GLU A 138 -23.37 -5.09 13.15
C GLU A 138 -23.95 -4.19 14.24
N ALA A 139 -25.12 -4.60 14.76
CA ALA A 139 -25.83 -3.84 15.79
C ALA A 139 -25.27 -4.05 17.20
N SER A 140 -24.45 -5.05 17.45
CA SER A 140 -23.90 -5.35 18.78
C SER A 140 -22.53 -4.74 18.98
N VAL A 141 -22.40 -3.95 20.03
CA VAL A 141 -21.13 -3.39 20.45
C VAL A 141 -20.63 -4.19 21.64
N GLY A 142 -19.44 -4.75 21.53
CA GLY A 142 -18.84 -5.56 22.59
C GLY A 142 -17.31 -5.44 22.46
N ASN A 143 -16.61 -6.42 23.02
CA ASN A 143 -15.17 -6.52 22.86
C ASN A 143 -14.84 -7.06 21.46
N ILE A 144 -14.17 -6.26 20.67
CA ILE A 144 -13.81 -6.58 19.28
C ILE A 144 -12.30 -6.54 19.13
N VAL A 145 -11.77 -7.57 18.48
CA VAL A 145 -10.39 -7.60 17.98
C VAL A 145 -10.46 -7.72 16.47
N THR A 146 -9.88 -6.76 15.76
CA THR A 146 -9.68 -6.88 14.32
C THR A 146 -8.20 -7.11 14.02
N ILE A 147 -7.92 -8.02 13.11
CA ILE A 147 -6.56 -8.33 12.65
C ILE A 147 -6.55 -8.21 11.14
N ASP A 148 -5.78 -7.26 10.64
CA ASP A 148 -5.56 -7.07 9.20
C ASP A 148 -4.15 -7.54 8.85
N ILE A 149 -4.07 -8.61 8.04
CA ILE A 149 -2.80 -9.19 7.58
C ILE A 149 -2.57 -8.76 6.14
N GLY A 150 -1.83 -7.67 5.98
CA GLY A 150 -1.44 -7.15 4.67
C GLY A 150 -0.26 -7.90 4.03
N GLY A 151 0.42 -7.25 3.09
CA GLY A 151 1.65 -7.76 2.50
C GLY A 151 2.85 -7.64 3.44
N GLY A 152 3.13 -6.44 3.93
CA GLY A 152 4.30 -6.12 4.74
C GLY A 152 4.03 -5.93 6.23
N THR A 153 2.77 -5.66 6.63
CA THR A 153 2.38 -5.39 8.01
C THR A 153 1.17 -6.21 8.43
N THR A 154 1.13 -6.54 9.71
CA THR A 154 -0.06 -7.02 10.42
C THR A 154 -0.49 -5.95 11.39
N ASP A 155 -1.75 -5.53 11.27
CA ASP A 155 -2.36 -4.47 12.07
C ASP A 155 -3.43 -5.07 12.98
N ILE A 156 -3.42 -4.69 14.26
CA ILE A 156 -4.36 -5.18 15.26
C ILE A 156 -5.05 -4.00 15.94
N VAL A 157 -6.35 -4.05 16.01
CA VAL A 157 -7.16 -3.10 16.79
C VAL A 157 -7.93 -3.84 17.88
N LEU A 158 -7.85 -3.31 19.08
CA LEU A 158 -8.68 -3.72 20.21
C LEU A 158 -9.70 -2.62 20.47
N ALA A 159 -10.97 -2.97 20.43
CA ALA A 159 -12.06 -2.06 20.75
C ALA A 159 -12.95 -2.65 21.83
N ASN A 160 -13.50 -1.79 22.67
CA ASN A 160 -14.46 -2.14 23.71
C ASN A 160 -15.59 -1.11 23.69
N ASP A 161 -16.84 -1.60 23.64
CA ASP A 161 -18.06 -0.80 23.68
C ASP A 161 -18.06 0.38 22.69
N GLY A 162 -17.61 0.13 21.46
CA GLY A 162 -17.60 1.13 20.39
C GLY A 162 -16.39 2.06 20.39
N GLU A 163 -15.48 1.94 21.35
CA GLU A 163 -14.28 2.76 21.44
C GLU A 163 -13.01 1.95 21.15
N VAL A 164 -12.15 2.47 20.29
CA VAL A 164 -10.83 1.90 20.05
C VAL A 164 -9.96 2.14 21.29
N LYS A 165 -9.48 1.07 21.91
CA LYS A 165 -8.65 1.10 23.12
C LYS A 165 -7.16 0.94 22.84
N ASN A 166 -6.82 0.16 21.83
CA ASN A 166 -5.43 -0.07 21.46
C ASN A 166 -5.31 -0.34 19.96
N ILE A 167 -4.24 0.18 19.37
CA ILE A 167 -3.86 -0.08 17.99
C ILE A 167 -2.38 -0.46 17.99
N THR A 168 -2.04 -1.56 17.36
CA THR A 168 -0.65 -1.95 17.16
C THR A 168 -0.41 -2.45 15.75
N SER A 169 0.82 -2.32 15.28
CA SER A 169 1.24 -2.78 13.96
C SER A 169 2.67 -3.31 14.04
N PHE A 170 2.93 -4.38 13.30
CA PHE A 170 4.28 -4.94 13.22
C PHE A 170 4.59 -5.46 11.81
N HIS A 171 5.87 -5.46 11.47
CA HIS A 171 6.38 -5.88 10.16
C HIS A 171 6.55 -7.41 10.09
N PHE A 172 5.43 -8.11 10.13
CA PHE A 172 5.36 -9.55 9.86
C PHE A 172 3.98 -9.83 9.24
N ALA A 173 3.96 -10.22 7.98
CA ALA A 173 2.71 -10.41 7.24
C ALA A 173 2.91 -11.37 6.06
N ALA A 174 2.04 -11.33 5.06
CA ALA A 174 2.03 -12.26 3.94
C ALA A 174 3.38 -12.38 3.21
N ASP A 175 4.10 -11.28 3.03
CA ASP A 175 5.42 -11.29 2.39
C ASP A 175 6.49 -12.02 3.22
N SER A 176 6.34 -12.02 4.54
CA SER A 176 7.21 -12.79 5.43
C SER A 176 6.96 -14.30 5.34
N ILE A 177 5.75 -14.70 4.94
CA ILE A 177 5.35 -16.11 4.80
C ILE A 177 5.58 -16.60 3.37
N PHE A 178 5.14 -15.83 2.37
CA PHE A 178 5.11 -16.23 0.97
C PHE A 178 6.30 -15.71 0.15
N GLY A 179 7.11 -14.84 0.73
CA GLY A 179 8.22 -14.16 0.07
C GLY A 179 7.80 -13.00 -0.83
N ASP A 180 8.78 -12.19 -1.21
CA ASP A 180 8.57 -11.10 -2.16
C ASP A 180 8.80 -11.61 -3.61
N PRO A 181 7.76 -11.65 -4.46
CA PRO A 181 7.89 -12.14 -5.83
C PRO A 181 8.74 -11.24 -6.73
N TYR A 182 8.99 -9.98 -6.31
CA TYR A 182 9.79 -9.03 -7.08
C TYR A 182 11.27 -9.03 -6.72
N ILE A 183 11.66 -9.71 -5.66
CA ILE A 183 13.07 -9.88 -5.33
C ILE A 183 13.69 -10.86 -6.30
N THR A 184 14.55 -10.34 -7.17
CA THR A 184 15.19 -11.12 -8.26
C THR A 184 16.37 -11.95 -7.76
N ASN A 185 17.00 -11.54 -6.66
CA ASN A 185 18.18 -12.22 -6.14
C ASN A 185 17.82 -13.17 -4.99
N ARG A 186 17.57 -14.43 -5.32
CA ARG A 186 17.25 -15.50 -4.36
C ARG A 186 18.37 -15.83 -3.37
N SER A 187 19.59 -15.35 -3.59
CA SER A 187 20.74 -15.56 -2.69
C SER A 187 20.81 -14.56 -1.57
N SER A 188 20.03 -13.48 -1.61
CA SER A 188 19.99 -12.49 -0.54
C SER A 188 19.14 -12.97 0.65
N ALA A 189 19.37 -12.38 1.82
CA ALA A 189 18.67 -12.71 3.08
C ALA A 189 17.14 -12.48 3.04
N SER A 190 16.61 -12.00 1.94
CA SER A 190 15.21 -11.74 1.67
C SER A 190 14.42 -12.96 1.15
N VAL A 191 15.08 -14.08 0.86
CA VAL A 191 14.36 -15.32 0.60
C VAL A 191 13.75 -15.80 1.89
N ASN A 192 12.44 -15.91 1.91
CA ASN A 192 11.72 -16.29 3.11
C ASN A 192 12.12 -17.69 3.58
N LYS A 193 12.83 -17.73 4.69
CA LYS A 193 13.29 -18.97 5.29
C LYS A 193 12.13 -19.90 5.70
N LEU A 194 11.00 -19.32 6.10
CA LEU A 194 9.80 -20.09 6.48
C LEU A 194 9.22 -20.84 5.29
N LEU A 195 9.07 -20.17 4.15
CA LEU A 195 8.56 -20.82 2.94
C LEU A 195 9.50 -21.93 2.47
N VAL A 196 10.81 -21.67 2.44
CA VAL A 196 11.81 -22.67 2.05
C VAL A 196 11.81 -23.86 3.01
N GLN A 197 11.70 -23.60 4.30
CA GLN A 197 11.63 -24.64 5.34
C GLN A 197 10.36 -25.48 5.17
N TYR A 198 9.22 -24.81 4.90
CA TYR A 198 7.94 -25.48 4.69
C TYR A 198 7.94 -26.33 3.41
N GLU A 199 8.47 -25.80 2.31
CA GLU A 199 8.67 -26.56 1.07
C GLU A 199 9.54 -27.79 1.29
N ASN A 200 10.65 -27.66 2.00
CA ASN A 200 11.56 -28.77 2.30
C ASN A 200 10.86 -29.85 3.16
N THR A 201 10.07 -29.42 4.15
CA THR A 201 9.29 -30.33 4.99
C THR A 201 8.26 -31.09 4.17
N ILE A 202 7.48 -30.41 3.30
CA ILE A 202 6.52 -31.07 2.41
C ILE A 202 7.23 -32.04 1.45
N LYS A 203 8.34 -31.62 0.86
CA LYS A 203 9.11 -32.49 -0.06
C LYS A 203 9.65 -33.73 0.61
N SER A 204 10.08 -33.63 1.89
CA SER A 204 10.51 -34.80 2.66
C SER A 204 9.36 -35.77 2.92
N VAL A 205 8.21 -35.24 3.41
CA VAL A 205 7.01 -36.06 3.66
C VAL A 205 6.49 -36.75 2.41
N LEU A 206 6.50 -36.06 1.26
CA LEU A 206 6.08 -36.64 -0.01
C LEU A 206 7.05 -37.72 -0.52
N LYS A 207 8.35 -37.59 -0.27
CA LYS A 207 9.34 -38.62 -0.61
C LYS A 207 9.22 -39.87 0.24
N ASP A 208 8.88 -39.71 1.51
CA ASP A 208 8.74 -40.83 2.45
C ASP A 208 7.44 -41.62 2.23
N ASN A 209 6.50 -41.07 1.43
CA ASN A 209 5.21 -41.73 1.10
C ASN A 209 5.10 -42.13 -0.38
N ALA A 210 6.18 -42.08 -1.16
CA ALA A 210 6.25 -42.52 -2.54
C ALA A 210 7.04 -43.85 -2.66
#